data_b17cb9c18c5da4001f607ff5d408b1d9
#
_entry.id   b17cb9c18c5da4001f607ff5d408b1d9
#
_cell.length_a   1.000
_cell.length_b   1.000
_cell.length_c   1.000
_cell.angle_alpha   90.00
_cell.angle_beta   90.00
_cell.angle_gamma   90.00
#
_symmetry.space_group_name_H-M   'P 1'
#
loop_
_entity.id
_entity.type
_entity.pdbx_description
1 polymer ?
#
loop_
_entity_poly.entity_id
_entity_poly.type
_entity_poly.pdbx_seq_one_letter_code
_entity_poly.pdbx_strand_id
1 'polypeptide(L)'
;IGFTAIVLFTWALAYAYRNKLSAKNILAVSLMTLFLLEGPVRIINYSSTLVSLPSFIFNITGILIGNMLFIKRNKVAGFSFLIVFGCAVWMFCEGGAMWANRIFNGTFTGKICTPDDNYKLYDEKGDVLFLSEMEGKIVLLDFWSNGCGVCWRKFPVIQSLYDTHRMNGNVVIAGVFVESKNGEYENNMKIFHKKFTFP
;
A
#
# COMPACT_ATOMS: atom_id res chain seq x y z
N ILE A 1 -7.71 3.87 13.63
CA ILE A 1 -7.36 5.20 14.21
C ILE A 1 -7.90 6.34 13.34
N GLY A 2 -7.65 6.35 12.00
CA GLY A 2 -8.07 7.44 11.10
C GLY A 2 -9.59 7.68 11.08
N PHE A 3 -10.40 6.62 10.93
CA PHE A 3 -11.86 6.73 10.89
C PHE A 3 -12.45 7.40 12.13
N THR A 4 -12.09 6.92 13.33
CA THR A 4 -12.58 7.51 14.60
C THR A 4 -12.14 8.95 14.77
N ALA A 5 -10.90 9.29 14.41
CA ALA A 5 -10.40 10.66 14.46
C ALA A 5 -11.22 11.57 13.54
N ILE A 6 -11.57 11.14 12.34
CA ILE A 6 -12.38 11.92 11.39
C ILE A 6 -13.80 12.12 11.90
N VAL A 7 -14.44 11.08 12.48
CA VAL A 7 -15.78 11.20 13.08
C VAL A 7 -15.76 12.24 14.21
N LEU A 8 -14.80 12.13 15.13
CA LEU A 8 -14.67 13.06 16.25
C LEU A 8 -14.34 14.48 15.79
N PHE A 9 -13.44 14.63 14.82
CA PHE A 9 -13.08 15.91 14.24
C PHE A 9 -14.29 16.59 13.58
N THR A 10 -15.03 15.88 12.75
CA THR A 10 -16.23 16.40 12.08
C THR A 10 -17.32 16.78 13.08
N TRP A 11 -17.52 15.96 14.10
CA TRP A 11 -18.46 16.27 15.17
C TRP A 11 -18.03 17.51 15.96
N ALA A 12 -16.75 17.63 16.36
CA ALA A 12 -16.21 18.77 17.09
C ALA A 12 -16.26 20.06 16.25
N LEU A 13 -15.95 19.96 14.95
CA LEU A 13 -16.07 21.08 14.00
C LEU A 13 -17.52 21.56 13.91
N ALA A 14 -18.47 20.62 13.77
CA ALA A 14 -19.89 20.93 13.74
C ALA A 14 -20.36 21.60 15.06
N TYR A 15 -19.87 21.12 16.19
CA TYR A 15 -20.18 21.72 17.50
C TYR A 15 -19.60 23.14 17.66
N ALA A 16 -18.36 23.34 17.27
CA ALA A 16 -17.67 24.64 17.39
C ALA A 16 -18.32 25.72 16.51
N TYR A 17 -18.78 25.36 15.33
CA TYR A 17 -19.36 26.29 14.36
C TYR A 17 -20.89 26.32 14.31
N ARG A 18 -21.56 25.63 15.24
CA ARG A 18 -23.03 25.47 15.27
C ARG A 18 -23.84 26.78 15.20
N ASN A 19 -23.27 27.87 15.70
CA ASN A 19 -23.89 29.20 15.72
C ASN A 19 -23.58 30.04 14.47
N LYS A 20 -22.63 29.60 13.64
CA LYS A 20 -22.15 30.37 12.46
C LYS A 20 -22.49 29.68 11.14
N LEU A 21 -22.54 28.37 11.11
CA LEU A 21 -22.73 27.58 9.89
C LEU A 21 -23.84 26.54 10.10
N SER A 22 -24.60 26.29 9.04
CA SER A 22 -25.55 25.16 9.05
C SER A 22 -24.81 23.83 8.96
N ALA A 23 -25.41 22.76 9.48
CA ALA A 23 -24.85 21.42 9.40
C ALA A 23 -24.60 20.96 7.94
N LYS A 24 -25.42 21.42 6.99
CA LYS A 24 -25.22 21.17 5.55
C LYS A 24 -23.96 21.84 5.04
N ASN A 25 -23.70 23.06 5.44
CA ASN A 25 -22.48 23.79 5.03
C ASN A 25 -21.22 23.17 5.62
N ILE A 26 -21.27 22.70 6.88
CA ILE A 26 -20.15 22.00 7.52
C ILE A 26 -19.86 20.70 6.78
N LEU A 27 -20.90 19.93 6.46
CA LEU A 27 -20.77 18.70 5.66
C LEU A 27 -20.15 18.98 4.29
N ALA A 28 -20.66 19.99 3.59
CA ALA A 28 -20.17 20.39 2.27
C ALA A 28 -18.68 20.78 2.30
N VAL A 29 -18.29 21.62 3.26
CA VAL A 29 -16.89 22.05 3.45
C VAL A 29 -15.99 20.84 3.77
N SER A 30 -16.43 19.95 4.67
CA SER A 30 -15.63 18.76 5.05
C SER A 30 -15.41 17.82 3.87
N LEU A 31 -16.46 17.54 3.09
CA LEU A 31 -16.35 16.72 1.89
C LEU A 31 -15.49 17.40 0.81
N MET A 32 -15.72 18.69 0.57
CA MET A 32 -14.93 19.47 -0.39
C MET A 32 -13.44 19.44 -0.05
N THR A 33 -13.10 19.61 1.23
CA THR A 33 -11.71 19.53 1.71
C THR A 33 -11.10 18.14 1.45
N LEU A 34 -11.84 17.07 1.74
CA LEU A 34 -11.38 15.72 1.47
C LEU A 34 -11.13 15.50 -0.04
N PHE A 35 -12.05 15.92 -0.89
CA PHE A 35 -11.92 15.80 -2.35
C PHE A 35 -10.81 16.69 -2.92
N LEU A 36 -10.58 17.88 -2.39
CA LEU A 36 -9.48 18.74 -2.83
C LEU A 36 -8.11 18.18 -2.45
N LEU A 37 -8.01 17.55 -1.29
CA LEU A 37 -6.73 16.97 -0.82
C LEU A 37 -6.42 15.62 -1.49
N GLU A 38 -7.39 14.72 -1.58
CA GLU A 38 -7.17 13.35 -2.10
C GLU A 38 -7.54 13.18 -3.58
N GLY A 39 -8.48 13.98 -4.09
CA GLY A 39 -9.02 13.83 -5.44
C GLY A 39 -7.97 13.95 -6.55
N PRO A 40 -7.16 15.01 -6.61
CA PRO A 40 -6.15 15.17 -7.65
C PRO A 40 -5.15 14.02 -7.70
N VAL A 41 -4.68 13.56 -6.53
CA VAL A 41 -3.73 12.44 -6.44
C VAL A 41 -4.38 11.14 -6.95
N ARG A 42 -5.68 10.93 -6.67
CA ARG A 42 -6.42 9.74 -7.14
C ARG A 42 -6.70 9.77 -8.64
N ILE A 43 -6.88 10.95 -9.22
CA ILE A 43 -7.07 11.09 -10.67
C ILE A 43 -5.76 10.87 -11.42
N ILE A 44 -4.67 11.48 -10.93
CA ILE A 44 -3.36 11.42 -11.60
C ILE A 44 -2.71 10.03 -11.45
N ASN A 45 -2.80 9.43 -10.26
CA ASN A 45 -2.17 8.14 -9.93
C ASN A 45 -3.22 7.07 -9.59
N TYR A 46 -4.21 6.87 -10.46
CA TYR A 46 -5.35 5.99 -10.20
C TYR A 46 -4.93 4.58 -9.73
N SER A 47 -4.05 3.91 -10.46
CA SER A 47 -3.62 2.54 -10.15
C SER A 47 -2.93 2.43 -8.79
N SER A 48 -2.04 3.37 -8.45
CA SER A 48 -1.33 3.38 -7.15
C SER A 48 -2.26 3.68 -5.98
N THR A 49 -3.33 4.43 -6.21
CA THR A 49 -4.29 4.83 -5.16
C THR A 49 -5.40 3.81 -4.91
N LEU A 50 -5.55 2.80 -5.76
CA LEU A 50 -6.51 1.71 -5.55
C LEU A 50 -6.30 0.98 -4.22
N VAL A 51 -5.05 0.81 -3.78
CA VAL A 51 -4.74 0.17 -2.49
C VAL A 51 -5.34 0.95 -1.32
N SER A 52 -5.35 2.29 -1.39
CA SER A 52 -5.89 3.16 -0.33
C SER A 52 -7.39 3.49 -0.51
N LEU A 53 -8.08 2.90 -1.49
CA LEU A 53 -9.50 3.14 -1.75
C LEU A 53 -10.39 2.85 -0.52
N PRO A 54 -10.22 1.76 0.24
CA PRO A 54 -10.99 1.53 1.45
C PRO A 54 -10.85 2.66 2.48
N SER A 55 -9.64 3.17 2.71
CA SER A 55 -9.42 4.31 3.60
C SER A 55 -10.20 5.55 3.16
N PHE A 56 -10.22 5.84 1.87
CA PHE A 56 -10.98 6.97 1.33
C PHE A 56 -12.49 6.82 1.59
N ILE A 57 -13.03 5.61 1.38
CA ILE A 57 -14.44 5.31 1.66
C ILE A 57 -14.73 5.46 3.17
N PHE A 58 -13.84 4.97 4.05
CA PHE A 58 -13.99 5.18 5.49
C PHE A 58 -13.90 6.64 5.90
N ASN A 59 -13.09 7.47 5.22
CA ASN A 59 -13.02 8.90 5.48
C ASN A 59 -14.34 9.60 5.13
N ILE A 60 -14.92 9.30 3.97
CA ILE A 60 -16.24 9.83 3.57
C ILE A 60 -17.32 9.41 4.57
N THR A 61 -17.40 8.12 4.89
CA THR A 61 -18.41 7.59 5.83
C THR A 61 -18.23 8.18 7.24
N GLY A 62 -16.98 8.42 7.67
CA GLY A 62 -16.66 9.08 8.93
C GLY A 62 -17.17 10.51 8.99
N ILE A 63 -17.01 11.29 7.91
CA ILE A 63 -17.55 12.67 7.81
C ILE A 63 -19.10 12.65 7.87
N LEU A 64 -19.73 11.73 7.15
CA LEU A 64 -21.20 11.60 7.15
C LEU A 64 -21.73 11.25 8.55
N ILE A 65 -21.13 10.24 9.20
CA ILE A 65 -21.56 9.80 10.54
C ILE A 65 -21.31 10.90 11.58
N GLY A 66 -20.14 11.57 11.55
CA GLY A 66 -19.84 12.67 12.45
C GLY A 66 -20.85 13.82 12.36
N ASN A 67 -21.26 14.16 11.13
CA ASN A 67 -22.30 15.16 10.90
C ASN A 67 -23.69 14.69 11.34
N MET A 68 -24.05 13.40 11.11
CA MET A 68 -25.29 12.81 11.56
C MET A 68 -25.40 12.77 13.09
N LEU A 69 -24.33 12.44 13.80
CA LEU A 69 -24.27 12.42 15.26
C LEU A 69 -24.48 13.82 15.84
N PHE A 70 -24.07 14.87 15.11
CA PHE A 70 -24.30 16.25 15.50
C PHE A 70 -25.75 16.68 15.30
N ILE A 71 -26.35 16.39 14.12
CA ILE A 71 -27.72 16.84 13.76
C ILE A 71 -28.78 16.12 14.59
N LYS A 72 -28.64 14.83 14.72
CA LYS A 72 -29.61 13.97 15.42
C LYS A 72 -28.86 13.04 16.36
N ARG A 73 -28.99 13.27 17.66
CA ARG A 73 -28.64 12.31 18.71
C ARG A 73 -29.57 11.09 18.61
N ASN A 74 -29.52 10.38 17.46
CA ASN A 74 -30.43 9.31 17.15
C ASN A 74 -29.72 7.96 17.35
N LYS A 75 -30.47 6.98 17.88
CA LYS A 75 -30.00 5.60 18.03
C LYS A 75 -29.47 5.02 16.69
N VAL A 76 -30.06 5.44 15.57
CA VAL A 76 -29.61 5.04 14.21
C VAL A 76 -28.19 5.51 13.91
N ALA A 77 -27.86 6.75 14.23
CA ALA A 77 -26.48 7.27 14.00
C ALA A 77 -25.46 6.54 14.88
N GLY A 78 -25.79 6.25 16.14
CA GLY A 78 -24.96 5.45 17.03
C GLY A 78 -24.76 4.01 16.53
N PHE A 79 -25.84 3.38 16.07
CA PHE A 79 -25.78 2.02 15.51
C PHE A 79 -24.96 1.98 14.20
N SER A 80 -25.16 2.95 13.31
CA SER A 80 -24.36 3.08 12.09
C SER A 80 -22.88 3.26 12.40
N PHE A 81 -22.54 4.07 13.41
CA PHE A 81 -21.17 4.23 13.87
C PHE A 81 -20.55 2.90 14.30
N LEU A 82 -21.27 2.11 15.10
CA LEU A 82 -20.78 0.81 15.59
C LEU A 82 -20.51 -0.17 14.43
N ILE A 83 -21.43 -0.24 13.46
CA ILE A 83 -21.25 -1.11 12.28
C ILE A 83 -20.01 -0.70 11.48
N VAL A 84 -19.92 0.60 11.11
CA VAL A 84 -18.82 1.07 10.29
C VAL A 84 -17.49 1.00 11.04
N PHE A 85 -17.50 1.22 12.36
CA PHE A 85 -16.33 1.02 13.21
C PHE A 85 -15.87 -0.43 13.22
N GLY A 86 -16.81 -1.38 13.39
CA GLY A 86 -16.50 -2.82 13.30
C GLY A 86 -15.89 -3.21 11.94
N CYS A 87 -16.47 -2.71 10.84
CA CYS A 87 -15.92 -2.90 9.49
C CYS A 87 -14.51 -2.30 9.34
N ALA A 88 -14.26 -1.11 9.93
CA ALA A 88 -12.96 -0.46 9.89
C ALA A 88 -11.90 -1.25 10.68
N VAL A 89 -12.27 -1.81 11.83
CA VAL A 89 -11.40 -2.69 12.62
C VAL A 89 -11.09 -3.97 11.85
N TRP A 90 -12.11 -4.63 11.28
CA TRP A 90 -11.91 -5.81 10.45
C TRP A 90 -11.01 -5.51 9.24
N MET A 91 -11.24 -4.38 8.57
CA MET A 91 -10.41 -3.96 7.44
C MET A 91 -8.96 -3.69 7.85
N PHE A 92 -8.74 -3.21 9.07
CA PHE A 92 -7.39 -3.00 9.62
C PHE A 92 -6.68 -4.32 9.95
N CYS A 93 -7.41 -5.31 10.51
CA CYS A 93 -6.82 -6.58 10.94
C CYS A 93 -6.57 -7.54 9.77
N GLU A 94 -7.56 -7.72 8.89
CA GLU A 94 -7.57 -8.77 7.87
C GLU A 94 -7.86 -8.23 6.46
N GLY A 95 -8.90 -7.41 6.34
CA GLY A 95 -9.41 -6.95 5.05
C GLY A 95 -8.41 -6.13 4.24
N GLY A 96 -7.53 -5.39 4.92
CA GLY A 96 -6.48 -4.60 4.27
C GLY A 96 -5.47 -5.46 3.53
N ALA A 97 -5.04 -6.56 4.15
CA ALA A 97 -4.15 -7.54 3.51
C ALA A 97 -4.84 -8.23 2.33
N MET A 98 -6.10 -8.63 2.51
CA MET A 98 -6.90 -9.23 1.44
C MET A 98 -7.09 -8.27 0.26
N TRP A 99 -7.38 -7.00 0.54
CA TRP A 99 -7.54 -5.97 -0.49
C TRP A 99 -6.22 -5.71 -1.24
N ALA A 100 -5.11 -5.57 -0.50
CA ALA A 100 -3.79 -5.40 -1.11
C ALA A 100 -3.43 -6.60 -2.00
N ASN A 101 -3.66 -7.82 -1.53
CA ASN A 101 -3.47 -9.04 -2.31
C ASN A 101 -4.32 -9.02 -3.60
N ARG A 102 -5.57 -8.58 -3.52
CA ARG A 102 -6.43 -8.47 -4.70
C ARG A 102 -5.89 -7.49 -5.73
N ILE A 103 -5.37 -6.35 -5.27
CA ILE A 103 -4.83 -5.30 -6.17
C ILE A 103 -3.50 -5.74 -6.80
N PHE A 104 -2.59 -6.31 -6.02
CA PHE A 104 -1.25 -6.65 -6.51
C PHE A 104 -1.17 -8.03 -7.16
N ASN A 105 -1.91 -9.01 -6.65
CA ASN A 105 -1.79 -10.40 -7.06
C ASN A 105 -3.03 -10.95 -7.80
N GLY A 106 -4.07 -10.13 -7.97
CA GLY A 106 -5.32 -10.54 -8.60
C GLY A 106 -6.17 -11.51 -7.77
N THR A 107 -5.73 -11.92 -6.57
CA THR A 107 -6.42 -12.87 -5.69
C THR A 107 -6.53 -12.33 -4.27
N PHE A 108 -7.58 -12.66 -3.54
CA PHE A 108 -7.75 -12.23 -2.14
C PHE A 108 -6.87 -12.97 -1.15
N THR A 109 -6.41 -14.16 -1.50
CA THR A 109 -5.63 -15.06 -0.62
C THR A 109 -4.12 -14.87 -0.76
N GLY A 110 -3.66 -14.05 -1.71
CA GLY A 110 -2.24 -13.92 -2.03
C GLY A 110 -1.63 -15.18 -2.64
N LYS A 111 -2.41 -16.24 -2.90
CA LYS A 111 -1.94 -17.39 -3.66
C LYS A 111 -1.67 -16.95 -5.08
N ILE A 112 -0.42 -16.80 -5.37
CA ILE A 112 0.07 -16.53 -6.72
C ILE A 112 0.05 -17.84 -7.50
N CYS A 113 -0.20 -17.72 -8.79
CA CYS A 113 -0.02 -18.83 -9.75
C CYS A 113 1.37 -19.44 -9.57
N THR A 114 1.51 -20.72 -9.86
CA THR A 114 2.82 -21.30 -10.15
C THR A 114 3.54 -20.37 -11.12
N PRO A 115 4.79 -19.99 -10.85
CA PRO A 115 5.57 -19.21 -11.78
C PRO A 115 5.47 -19.83 -13.17
N ASP A 116 5.24 -19.00 -14.18
CA ASP A 116 5.36 -19.48 -15.56
C ASP A 116 6.80 -20.00 -15.72
N ASP A 117 6.97 -21.24 -16.12
CA ASP A 117 8.28 -21.87 -16.34
C ASP A 117 9.14 -21.07 -17.35
N ASN A 118 8.53 -20.18 -18.10
CA ASN A 118 9.15 -19.27 -19.05
C ASN A 118 9.53 -17.90 -18.49
N TYR A 119 9.43 -17.67 -17.17
CA TYR A 119 9.81 -16.36 -16.61
C TYR A 119 11.30 -16.13 -16.79
N LYS A 120 11.65 -15.09 -17.58
CA LYS A 120 13.03 -14.74 -17.93
C LYS A 120 13.51 -13.61 -17.02
N LEU A 121 14.65 -13.83 -16.41
CA LEU A 121 15.45 -12.80 -15.76
C LEU A 121 16.68 -12.52 -16.63
N TYR A 122 17.28 -11.39 -16.49
CA TYR A 122 18.54 -11.03 -17.16
C TYR A 122 19.58 -10.76 -16.09
N ASP A 123 20.77 -11.33 -16.26
CA ASP A 123 21.90 -11.00 -15.40
C ASP A 123 22.49 -9.63 -15.78
N GLU A 124 23.52 -9.18 -15.06
CA GLU A 124 24.18 -7.90 -15.32
C GLU A 124 24.90 -7.84 -16.68
N LYS A 125 25.16 -8.98 -17.30
CA LYS A 125 25.78 -9.09 -18.62
C LYS A 125 24.75 -9.12 -19.75
N GLY A 126 23.46 -9.22 -19.38
CA GLY A 126 22.34 -9.36 -20.31
C GLY A 126 22.05 -10.81 -20.71
N ASP A 127 22.69 -11.78 -20.06
CA ASP A 127 22.40 -13.19 -20.28
C ASP A 127 21.08 -13.58 -19.65
N VAL A 128 20.32 -14.44 -20.34
CA VAL A 128 19.00 -14.87 -19.87
C VAL A 128 19.14 -15.97 -18.81
N LEU A 129 18.53 -15.75 -17.67
CA LEU A 129 18.39 -16.71 -16.58
C LEU A 129 16.95 -17.21 -16.52
N PHE A 130 16.74 -18.50 -16.52
CA PHE A 130 15.42 -19.11 -16.34
C PHE A 130 15.25 -19.56 -14.90
N LEU A 131 14.06 -19.33 -14.33
CA LEU A 131 13.75 -19.84 -12.98
C LEU A 131 13.80 -21.36 -12.90
N SER A 132 13.52 -22.07 -13.99
CA SER A 132 13.65 -23.53 -14.09
C SER A 132 15.07 -24.04 -13.83
N GLU A 133 16.10 -23.23 -14.09
CA GLU A 133 17.50 -23.58 -13.79
C GLU A 133 17.81 -23.59 -12.29
N MET A 134 16.93 -23.01 -11.51
CA MET A 134 17.02 -22.93 -10.05
C MET A 134 16.14 -23.98 -9.35
N GLU A 135 15.61 -24.96 -10.10
CA GLU A 135 14.77 -26.01 -9.54
C GLU A 135 15.52 -26.80 -8.46
N GLY A 136 14.82 -27.11 -7.37
CA GLY A 136 15.39 -27.76 -6.19
C GLY A 136 16.15 -26.83 -5.24
N LYS A 137 16.28 -25.53 -5.53
CA LYS A 137 16.88 -24.53 -4.65
C LYS A 137 15.83 -23.66 -3.96
N ILE A 138 16.20 -23.11 -2.83
CA ILE A 138 15.44 -22.04 -2.18
C ILE A 138 15.86 -20.72 -2.84
N VAL A 139 14.93 -20.07 -3.54
CA VAL A 139 15.19 -18.83 -4.29
C VAL A 139 14.47 -17.67 -3.63
N LEU A 140 15.22 -16.66 -3.19
CA LEU A 140 14.70 -15.38 -2.69
C LEU A 140 15.04 -14.29 -3.71
N LEU A 141 14.03 -13.79 -4.41
CA LEU A 141 14.16 -12.67 -5.34
C LEU A 141 13.54 -11.42 -4.72
N ASP A 142 14.32 -10.38 -4.54
CA ASP A 142 13.85 -9.08 -4.05
C ASP A 142 13.68 -8.10 -5.20
N PHE A 143 12.43 -7.88 -5.64
CA PHE A 143 12.11 -6.95 -6.72
C PHE A 143 12.14 -5.50 -6.22
N TRP A 144 12.89 -4.65 -6.91
CA TRP A 144 13.05 -3.25 -6.55
C TRP A 144 13.14 -2.32 -7.77
N SER A 145 12.92 -1.03 -7.55
CA SER A 145 13.01 0.01 -8.59
C SER A 145 13.62 1.29 -8.01
N ASN A 146 14.01 2.22 -8.87
CA ASN A 146 14.66 3.47 -8.49
C ASN A 146 13.90 4.27 -7.42
N GLY A 147 12.59 4.39 -7.55
CA GLY A 147 11.74 5.16 -6.61
C GLY A 147 11.37 4.43 -5.31
N CYS A 148 11.85 3.21 -5.09
CA CYS A 148 11.44 2.37 -3.98
C CYS A 148 12.25 2.65 -2.69
N GLY A 149 11.92 3.73 -1.98
CA GLY A 149 12.59 4.05 -0.71
C GLY A 149 12.47 2.98 0.38
N VAL A 150 11.43 2.15 0.35
CA VAL A 150 11.26 1.01 1.26
C VAL A 150 12.24 -0.10 0.93
N CYS A 151 12.52 -0.35 -0.36
CA CYS A 151 13.49 -1.35 -0.80
C CYS A 151 14.89 -1.01 -0.28
N TRP A 152 15.31 0.24 -0.41
CA TRP A 152 16.59 0.70 0.11
C TRP A 152 16.76 0.48 1.62
N ARG A 153 15.69 0.63 2.39
CA ARG A 153 15.72 0.35 3.85
C ARG A 153 15.78 -1.15 4.17
N LYS A 154 15.30 -2.00 3.26
CA LYS A 154 15.29 -3.46 3.43
C LYS A 154 16.64 -4.10 3.03
N PHE A 155 17.40 -3.50 2.13
CA PHE A 155 18.65 -4.08 1.62
C PHE A 155 19.67 -4.50 2.68
N PRO A 156 19.88 -3.80 3.81
CA PRO A 156 20.77 -4.31 4.86
C PRO A 156 20.35 -5.67 5.42
N VAL A 157 19.03 -5.95 5.48
CA VAL A 157 18.51 -7.25 5.91
C VAL A 157 18.77 -8.31 4.85
N ILE A 158 18.55 -7.99 3.57
CA ILE A 158 18.84 -8.89 2.44
C ILE A 158 20.34 -9.20 2.39
N GLN A 159 21.19 -8.18 2.57
CA GLN A 159 22.65 -8.37 2.64
C GLN A 159 23.04 -9.34 3.75
N SER A 160 22.48 -9.18 4.95
CA SER A 160 22.75 -10.09 6.08
C SER A 160 22.31 -11.53 5.77
N LEU A 161 21.16 -11.72 5.11
CA LEU A 161 20.71 -13.03 4.68
C LEU A 161 21.65 -13.63 3.63
N TYR A 162 22.08 -12.83 2.65
CA TYR A 162 23.03 -13.24 1.64
C TYR A 162 24.36 -13.66 2.27
N ASP A 163 24.95 -12.86 3.15
CA ASP A 163 26.21 -13.15 3.81
C ASP A 163 26.14 -14.45 4.65
N THR A 164 24.98 -14.72 5.24
CA THR A 164 24.75 -15.95 6.01
C THR A 164 24.64 -17.18 5.13
N HIS A 165 24.04 -17.06 3.95
CA HIS A 165 23.66 -18.23 3.13
C HIS A 165 24.46 -18.35 1.82
N ARG A 166 25.32 -17.40 1.43
CA ARG A 166 26.06 -17.42 0.17
C ARG A 166 26.91 -18.65 -0.07
N MET A 167 27.35 -19.32 0.99
CA MET A 167 28.12 -20.56 0.91
C MET A 167 27.22 -21.80 0.77
N ASN A 168 25.91 -21.66 0.90
CA ASN A 168 24.97 -22.74 0.74
C ASN A 168 24.51 -22.85 -0.72
N GLY A 169 24.99 -23.82 -1.46
CA GLY A 169 24.67 -24.01 -2.87
C GLY A 169 23.18 -24.26 -3.16
N ASN A 170 22.36 -24.53 -2.13
CA ASN A 170 20.92 -24.75 -2.28
C ASN A 170 20.10 -23.47 -2.03
N VAL A 171 20.75 -22.34 -1.76
CA VAL A 171 20.08 -21.04 -1.51
C VAL A 171 20.57 -20.02 -2.52
N VAL A 172 19.64 -19.35 -3.19
CA VAL A 172 19.91 -18.24 -4.11
C VAL A 172 19.20 -17.01 -3.57
N ILE A 173 19.95 -15.93 -3.36
CA ILE A 173 19.41 -14.64 -2.93
C ILE A 173 19.88 -13.60 -3.93
N ALA A 174 18.93 -12.90 -4.57
CA ALA A 174 19.25 -11.88 -5.56
C ALA A 174 18.26 -10.71 -5.55
N GLY A 175 18.76 -9.52 -5.88
CA GLY A 175 17.97 -8.34 -6.14
C GLY A 175 17.59 -8.27 -7.62
N VAL A 176 16.32 -8.11 -7.92
CA VAL A 176 15.83 -7.94 -9.29
C VAL A 176 15.42 -6.51 -9.51
N PHE A 177 16.19 -5.77 -10.32
CA PHE A 177 15.85 -4.41 -10.68
C PHE A 177 14.75 -4.38 -11.73
N VAL A 178 13.67 -3.66 -11.45
CA VAL A 178 12.58 -3.41 -12.39
C VAL A 178 12.76 -2.02 -12.97
N GLU A 179 13.22 -1.96 -14.21
CA GLU A 179 13.41 -0.69 -14.91
C GLU A 179 12.06 -0.09 -15.30
N SER A 180 11.81 1.15 -14.89
CA SER A 180 10.60 1.89 -15.26
C SER A 180 10.77 2.77 -16.48
N LYS A 181 12.02 3.19 -16.76
CA LYS A 181 12.40 4.00 -17.93
C LYS A 181 13.76 3.58 -18.43
N ASN A 182 13.91 3.56 -19.74
CA ASN A 182 15.18 3.19 -20.39
C ASN A 182 16.34 4.04 -19.88
N GLY A 183 17.46 3.39 -19.55
CA GLY A 183 18.72 4.03 -19.15
C GLY A 183 18.87 4.29 -17.64
N GLU A 184 17.92 3.87 -16.81
CA GLU A 184 18.04 4.01 -15.34
C GLU A 184 18.92 2.90 -14.73
N TYR A 185 19.07 1.77 -15.40
CA TYR A 185 19.74 0.58 -14.86
C TYR A 185 21.18 0.87 -14.43
N GLU A 186 22.04 1.34 -15.33
CA GLU A 186 23.48 1.52 -15.05
C GLU A 186 23.76 2.42 -13.85
N ASN A 187 23.03 3.56 -13.75
CA ASN A 187 23.24 4.49 -12.67
C ASN A 187 22.80 3.93 -11.31
N ASN A 188 21.69 3.21 -11.30
CA ASN A 188 21.16 2.59 -10.08
C ASN A 188 22.05 1.42 -9.63
N MET A 189 22.56 0.60 -10.55
CA MET A 189 23.50 -0.48 -10.23
C MET A 189 24.81 0.06 -9.66
N LYS A 190 25.36 1.15 -10.20
CA LYS A 190 26.55 1.81 -9.63
C LYS A 190 26.34 2.24 -8.17
N ILE A 191 25.17 2.77 -7.84
CA ILE A 191 24.82 3.18 -6.48
C ILE A 191 24.64 1.96 -5.58
N PHE A 192 23.96 0.93 -6.07
CA PHE A 192 23.69 -0.31 -5.37
C PHE A 192 24.99 -1.02 -4.98
N HIS A 193 25.88 -1.31 -5.93
CA HIS A 193 27.12 -2.03 -5.71
C HIS A 193 28.16 -1.27 -4.87
N LYS A 194 28.00 0.04 -4.66
CA LYS A 194 28.80 0.78 -3.66
C LYS A 194 28.48 0.39 -2.22
N LYS A 195 27.29 -0.17 -1.97
CA LYS A 195 26.77 -0.41 -0.61
C LYS A 195 26.49 -1.89 -0.33
N PHE A 196 26.16 -2.66 -1.36
CA PHE A 196 25.72 -4.03 -1.23
C PHE A 196 26.46 -4.94 -2.21
N THR A 197 26.66 -6.19 -1.79
CA THR A 197 27.41 -7.21 -2.55
C THR A 197 26.55 -8.40 -2.97
N PHE A 198 25.30 -8.45 -2.54
CA PHE A 198 24.39 -9.48 -3.07
C PHE A 198 24.01 -9.15 -4.51
N PRO A 199 23.91 -10.19 -5.39
CA PRO A 199 23.60 -10.02 -6.80
C PRO A 199 22.19 -9.49 -7.06
#